data_1c82cfda4e2eeb92d5408e2da808010f
#
_entry.id   1c82cfda4e2eeb92d5408e2da808010f
#
_cell.length_a   1.000
_cell.length_b   1.000
_cell.length_c   1.000
_cell.angle_alpha   90.00
_cell.angle_beta   90.00
_cell.angle_gamma   90.00
#
_symmetry.space_group_name_H-M   'P 1'
#
loop_
_entity.id
_entity.type
_entity.pdbx_description
1 polymer ?
#
loop_
_entity_poly.entity_id
_entity_poly.type
_entity_poly.pdbx_seq_one_letter_code
_entity_poly.pdbx_strand_id
1 'polypeptide(L)'
;MTIKDIQEIAEEHGLLLSGDMKFNEMGIDFKVGFATDQDGKQWLLRIPRRNDLGEQIEKEKCILQLVKKHLSVQVPDWQIASPKLVAYPLLEDKPALTFDAITYEVTWNMNQESPNYVPSLAKALVELHSIDEKDVVENGLKILKPNEVRPEIADRLQLVKSELGICTELETRYRKWLDNDKLWPDFTLFIHGDLYAGHVFTSEEGVVSGIIDWSTAHVSDISHDFSGHVNVFGEESLKALITEYEKQGGKVWDNLYEQTLERAAAAPLAYGFFAVETQDETHIRGAKSQLGVES
;
A
#
# COMPACT_ATOMS: atom_id res chain seq x y z
N MET A 1 -24.78 5.81 7.57
CA MET A 1 -24.83 4.62 8.45
C MET A 1 -24.57 5.11 9.88
N THR A 2 -25.48 4.82 10.82
CA THR A 2 -25.35 5.17 12.24
C THR A 2 -24.55 4.10 13.01
N ILE A 3 -24.11 4.40 14.24
CA ILE A 3 -23.45 3.39 15.10
C ILE A 3 -24.36 2.17 15.29
N LYS A 4 -25.66 2.39 15.48
CA LYS A 4 -26.63 1.32 15.64
C LYS A 4 -26.72 0.42 14.39
N ASP A 5 -26.75 1.01 13.20
CA ASP A 5 -26.76 0.24 11.95
C ASP A 5 -25.50 -0.64 11.83
N ILE A 6 -24.33 -0.11 12.25
CA ILE A 6 -23.06 -0.85 12.22
C ILE A 6 -23.11 -2.01 13.22
N GLN A 7 -23.64 -1.79 14.43
CA GLN A 7 -23.80 -2.83 15.46
C GLN A 7 -24.76 -3.94 14.98
N GLU A 8 -25.89 -3.58 14.37
CA GLU A 8 -26.84 -4.55 13.81
C GLU A 8 -26.19 -5.40 12.70
N ILE A 9 -25.44 -4.77 11.78
CA ILE A 9 -24.70 -5.51 10.73
C ILE A 9 -23.62 -6.41 11.34
N ALA A 10 -22.87 -5.95 12.34
CA ALA A 10 -21.86 -6.76 13.00
C ALA A 10 -22.49 -7.96 13.73
N GLU A 11 -23.62 -7.77 14.38
CA GLU A 11 -24.38 -8.82 15.07
C GLU A 11 -24.91 -9.89 14.10
N GLU A 12 -25.37 -9.52 12.87
CA GLU A 12 -25.74 -10.46 11.82
C GLU A 12 -24.60 -11.42 11.47
N HIS A 13 -23.35 -11.00 11.69
CA HIS A 13 -22.12 -11.78 11.47
C HIS A 13 -21.57 -12.40 12.77
N GLY A 14 -22.27 -12.30 13.90
CA GLY A 14 -21.87 -12.88 15.18
C GLY A 14 -20.86 -12.03 15.97
N LEU A 15 -20.63 -10.76 15.58
CA LEU A 15 -19.76 -9.83 16.29
C LEU A 15 -20.60 -8.86 17.14
N LEU A 16 -20.54 -9.04 18.46
CA LEU A 16 -21.27 -8.21 19.41
C LEU A 16 -20.40 -7.02 19.84
N LEU A 17 -20.59 -5.87 19.21
CA LEU A 17 -19.87 -4.66 19.54
C LEU A 17 -20.51 -3.92 20.71
N SER A 18 -19.68 -3.38 21.61
CA SER A 18 -20.10 -2.66 22.81
C SER A 18 -19.65 -1.20 22.77
N GLY A 19 -20.45 -0.31 23.39
CA GLY A 19 -20.07 1.07 23.65
C GLY A 19 -20.00 1.98 22.44
N ASP A 20 -19.20 3.04 22.60
CA ASP A 20 -18.98 4.06 21.59
C ASP A 20 -17.94 3.62 20.57
N MET A 21 -18.07 4.15 19.35
CA MET A 21 -17.12 3.95 18.26
C MET A 21 -16.40 5.25 17.96
N LYS A 22 -15.09 5.16 17.71
CA LYS A 22 -14.30 6.28 17.17
C LYS A 22 -14.14 6.09 15.67
N PHE A 23 -14.25 7.18 14.91
CA PHE A 23 -14.16 7.12 13.46
C PHE A 23 -12.99 7.94 12.93
N ASN A 24 -12.39 7.42 11.86
CA ASN A 24 -11.49 8.14 10.98
C ASN A 24 -12.15 8.28 9.61
N GLU A 25 -12.30 9.49 9.13
CA GLU A 25 -12.98 9.82 7.88
C GLU A 25 -12.02 9.98 6.68
N MET A 26 -10.73 9.72 6.86
CA MET A 26 -9.71 9.99 5.83
C MET A 26 -9.76 9.00 4.66
N GLY A 27 -10.27 7.78 4.86
CA GLY A 27 -10.35 6.77 3.81
C GLY A 27 -11.33 7.15 2.70
N ILE A 28 -10.92 6.96 1.44
CA ILE A 28 -11.71 7.28 0.25
C ILE A 28 -12.85 6.28 0.07
N ASP A 29 -12.53 5.02 0.01
CA ASP A 29 -13.49 3.94 -0.20
C ASP A 29 -14.19 3.51 1.09
N PHE A 30 -13.50 3.64 2.22
CA PHE A 30 -14.01 3.18 3.51
C PHE A 30 -13.91 4.26 4.57
N LYS A 31 -14.96 4.40 5.36
CA LYS A 31 -14.90 5.01 6.68
C LYS A 31 -14.32 4.00 7.65
N VAL A 32 -13.28 4.36 8.40
CA VAL A 32 -12.66 3.47 9.39
C VAL A 32 -13.26 3.74 10.75
N GLY A 33 -13.68 2.67 11.44
CA GLY A 33 -14.20 2.70 12.81
C GLY A 33 -13.31 1.88 13.75
N PHE A 34 -13.16 2.34 14.97
CA PHE A 34 -12.54 1.59 16.07
C PHE A 34 -13.62 1.28 17.09
N ALA A 35 -13.79 0.01 17.40
CA ALA A 35 -14.82 -0.49 18.30
C ALA A 35 -14.23 -1.52 19.27
N THR A 36 -14.96 -1.80 20.35
CA THR A 36 -14.63 -2.86 21.30
C THR A 36 -15.78 -3.86 21.33
N ASP A 37 -15.51 -5.15 21.37
CA ASP A 37 -16.55 -6.16 21.57
C ASP A 37 -16.92 -6.35 23.05
N GLN A 38 -17.84 -7.26 23.32
CA GLN A 38 -18.29 -7.54 24.68
C GLN A 38 -17.21 -8.19 25.57
N ASP A 39 -16.19 -8.81 24.96
CA ASP A 39 -15.07 -9.45 25.65
C ASP A 39 -13.89 -8.47 25.87
N GLY A 40 -14.03 -7.21 25.45
CA GLY A 40 -13.02 -6.16 25.59
C GLY A 40 -11.96 -6.15 24.48
N LYS A 41 -12.11 -6.98 23.46
CA LYS A 41 -11.20 -7.02 22.31
C LYS A 41 -11.46 -5.84 21.37
N GLN A 42 -10.39 -5.23 20.88
CA GLN A 42 -10.48 -4.11 19.95
C GLN A 42 -10.58 -4.57 18.51
N TRP A 43 -11.41 -3.89 17.74
CA TRP A 43 -11.72 -4.18 16.34
C TRP A 43 -11.53 -2.96 15.48
N LEU A 44 -11.02 -3.17 14.27
CA LEU A 44 -11.06 -2.20 13.21
C LEU A 44 -12.19 -2.58 12.24
N LEU A 45 -13.01 -1.57 11.94
CA LEU A 45 -14.17 -1.69 11.07
C LEU A 45 -13.91 -0.84 9.83
N ARG A 46 -14.04 -1.43 8.62
CA ARG A 46 -14.04 -0.69 7.36
C ARG A 46 -15.47 -0.66 6.82
N ILE A 47 -16.08 0.50 6.85
CA ILE A 47 -17.46 0.72 6.43
C ILE A 47 -17.43 1.29 5.01
N PRO A 48 -17.90 0.55 3.98
CA PRO A 48 -17.90 1.03 2.60
C PRO A 48 -18.69 2.33 2.43
N ARG A 49 -18.11 3.29 1.70
CA ARG A 49 -18.76 4.56 1.39
C ARG A 49 -19.66 4.48 0.16
N ARG A 50 -19.47 3.45 -0.67
CA ARG A 50 -20.22 3.19 -1.90
C ARG A 50 -20.54 1.69 -2.03
N ASN A 51 -21.52 1.34 -2.84
CA ASN A 51 -22.07 -0.01 -2.90
C ASN A 51 -21.35 -0.94 -3.90
N ASP A 52 -20.41 -0.44 -4.67
CA ASP A 52 -19.70 -1.15 -5.74
C ASP A 52 -18.36 -1.75 -5.31
N LEU A 53 -18.03 -1.73 -4.01
CA LEU A 53 -16.77 -2.24 -3.48
C LEU A 53 -16.71 -3.75 -3.25
N GLY A 54 -17.79 -4.49 -3.57
CA GLY A 54 -17.85 -5.93 -3.29
C GLY A 54 -16.71 -6.73 -3.92
N GLU A 55 -16.39 -6.49 -5.19
CA GLU A 55 -15.31 -7.18 -5.90
C GLU A 55 -13.93 -6.82 -5.30
N GLN A 56 -13.72 -5.57 -4.92
CA GLN A 56 -12.49 -5.12 -4.27
C GLN A 56 -12.31 -5.79 -2.90
N ILE A 57 -13.39 -5.91 -2.12
CA ILE A 57 -13.38 -6.59 -0.81
C ILE A 57 -13.00 -8.07 -0.99
N GLU A 58 -13.63 -8.78 -1.92
CA GLU A 58 -13.31 -10.19 -2.16
C GLU A 58 -11.87 -10.37 -2.67
N LYS A 59 -11.39 -9.50 -3.55
CA LYS A 59 -10.00 -9.52 -4.00
C LYS A 59 -9.01 -9.31 -2.85
N GLU A 60 -9.20 -8.26 -2.02
CA GLU A 60 -8.31 -7.98 -0.89
C GLU A 60 -8.35 -9.12 0.15
N LYS A 61 -9.51 -9.74 0.37
CA LYS A 61 -9.64 -10.94 1.21
C LYS A 61 -8.82 -12.12 0.68
N CYS A 62 -8.85 -12.38 -0.64
CA CYS A 62 -8.00 -13.42 -1.24
C CYS A 62 -6.51 -13.11 -1.06
N ILE A 63 -6.11 -11.85 -1.24
CA ILE A 63 -4.72 -11.40 -1.00
C ILE A 63 -4.33 -11.65 0.46
N LEU A 64 -5.14 -11.23 1.43
CA LEU A 64 -4.87 -11.42 2.84
C LEU A 64 -4.75 -12.89 3.23
N GLN A 65 -5.60 -13.76 2.67
CA GLN A 65 -5.51 -15.21 2.88
C GLN A 65 -4.22 -15.81 2.30
N LEU A 66 -3.72 -15.28 1.19
CA LEU A 66 -2.46 -15.68 0.59
C LEU A 66 -1.29 -15.22 1.46
N VAL A 67 -1.15 -13.92 1.72
CA VAL A 67 0.01 -13.35 2.43
C VAL A 67 0.11 -13.85 3.87
N LYS A 68 -1.01 -14.10 4.55
CA LYS A 68 -1.05 -14.66 5.91
C LYS A 68 -0.34 -16.02 6.03
N LYS A 69 -0.23 -16.78 4.94
CA LYS A 69 0.44 -18.10 4.93
C LYS A 69 1.95 -17.98 4.78
N HIS A 70 2.44 -16.86 4.24
CA HIS A 70 3.83 -16.68 3.85
C HIS A 70 4.59 -15.69 4.73
N LEU A 71 3.92 -14.67 5.27
CA LEU A 71 4.54 -13.64 6.08
C LEU A 71 4.61 -14.04 7.55
N SER A 72 5.76 -13.78 8.17
CA SER A 72 5.95 -13.92 9.62
C SER A 72 5.43 -12.74 10.43
N VAL A 73 5.12 -11.61 9.77
CA VAL A 73 4.51 -10.42 10.37
C VAL A 73 2.98 -10.50 10.30
N GLN A 74 2.31 -9.74 11.16
CA GLN A 74 0.84 -9.69 11.18
C GLN A 74 0.29 -9.03 9.92
N VAL A 75 -0.84 -9.56 9.44
CA VAL A 75 -1.67 -8.91 8.42
C VAL A 75 -3.12 -8.88 8.90
N PRO A 76 -3.98 -7.97 8.40
CA PRO A 76 -5.39 -7.92 8.79
C PRO A 76 -6.08 -9.27 8.61
N ASP A 77 -6.61 -9.82 9.71
CA ASP A 77 -7.31 -11.11 9.72
C ASP A 77 -8.82 -10.88 9.67
N TRP A 78 -9.36 -10.66 8.48
CA TRP A 78 -10.76 -10.31 8.28
C TRP A 78 -11.70 -11.41 8.75
N GLN A 79 -12.42 -11.15 9.82
CA GLN A 79 -13.45 -12.04 10.37
C GLN A 79 -14.80 -11.78 9.71
N ILE A 80 -15.07 -10.53 9.32
CA ILE A 80 -16.22 -10.13 8.52
C ILE A 80 -15.68 -9.52 7.23
N ALA A 81 -16.17 -10.01 6.09
CA ALA A 81 -15.89 -9.48 4.77
C ALA A 81 -17.19 -9.47 3.97
N SER A 82 -17.92 -8.36 4.04
CA SER A 82 -19.18 -8.19 3.33
C SER A 82 -19.22 -6.84 2.61
N PRO A 83 -20.11 -6.68 1.61
CA PRO A 83 -20.29 -5.40 0.93
C PRO A 83 -20.76 -4.26 1.83
N LYS A 84 -21.16 -4.56 3.08
CA LYS A 84 -21.65 -3.57 4.04
C LYS A 84 -20.67 -3.29 5.18
N LEU A 85 -19.81 -4.26 5.50
CA LEU A 85 -18.87 -4.17 6.62
C LEU A 85 -17.71 -5.14 6.42
N VAL A 86 -16.50 -4.63 6.58
CA VAL A 86 -15.30 -5.44 6.83
C VAL A 86 -14.88 -5.21 8.27
N ALA A 87 -14.59 -6.29 9.02
CA ALA A 87 -14.15 -6.18 10.40
C ALA A 87 -13.06 -7.20 10.73
N TYR A 88 -12.06 -6.76 11.47
CA TYR A 88 -10.97 -7.59 11.95
C TYR A 88 -10.40 -7.09 13.28
N PRO A 89 -9.80 -7.97 14.09
CA PRO A 89 -9.11 -7.57 15.31
C PRO A 89 -8.04 -6.52 15.02
N LEU A 90 -8.02 -5.46 15.82
CA LEU A 90 -6.98 -4.43 15.69
C LEU A 90 -5.60 -5.07 15.87
N LEU A 91 -4.64 -4.72 15.03
CA LEU A 91 -3.25 -5.14 15.19
C LEU A 91 -2.67 -4.53 16.48
N GLU A 92 -1.74 -5.24 17.12
CA GLU A 92 -1.25 -4.88 18.47
C GLU A 92 -0.41 -3.59 18.46
N ASP A 93 0.45 -3.44 17.46
CA ASP A 93 1.36 -2.30 17.35
C ASP A 93 0.76 -1.13 16.55
N LYS A 94 1.59 -0.16 16.19
CA LYS A 94 1.19 1.04 15.44
C LYS A 94 1.96 1.13 14.13
N PRO A 95 1.41 1.82 13.10
CA PRO A 95 2.19 2.19 11.92
C PRO A 95 3.46 2.93 12.33
N ALA A 96 4.59 2.69 11.66
CA ALA A 96 5.87 3.36 11.95
C ALA A 96 5.73 4.89 11.95
N LEU A 97 4.87 5.41 11.06
CA LEU A 97 4.42 6.80 11.09
C LEU A 97 2.91 6.89 10.86
N THR A 98 2.30 7.96 11.39
CA THR A 98 0.94 8.37 11.05
C THR A 98 0.95 9.80 10.52
N PHE A 99 0.09 10.06 9.55
CA PHE A 99 -0.08 11.37 8.92
C PHE A 99 -1.49 11.89 9.19
N ASP A 100 -1.60 13.11 9.67
CA ASP A 100 -2.88 13.81 9.81
C ASP A 100 -3.12 14.69 8.57
N ALA A 101 -4.13 14.35 7.76
CA ALA A 101 -4.42 15.08 6.53
C ALA A 101 -5.06 16.47 6.75
N ILE A 102 -5.48 16.81 7.98
CA ILE A 102 -6.05 18.11 8.33
C ILE A 102 -4.93 19.05 8.77
N THR A 103 -4.07 18.59 9.69
CA THR A 103 -2.97 19.39 10.25
C THR A 103 -1.69 19.29 9.45
N TYR A 104 -1.58 18.30 8.55
CA TYR A 104 -0.37 17.92 7.81
C TYR A 104 0.79 17.47 8.73
N GLU A 105 0.47 17.10 9.98
CA GLU A 105 1.47 16.63 10.93
C GLU A 105 1.82 15.17 10.71
N VAL A 106 3.11 14.87 10.79
CA VAL A 106 3.65 13.50 10.82
C VAL A 106 3.99 13.16 12.26
N THR A 107 3.40 12.09 12.76
CA THR A 107 3.73 11.51 14.07
C THR A 107 4.50 10.21 13.87
N TRP A 108 5.72 10.13 14.40
CA TRP A 108 6.51 8.91 14.42
C TRP A 108 6.15 8.07 15.64
N ASN A 109 5.82 6.81 15.42
CA ASN A 109 5.47 5.85 16.47
C ASN A 109 6.64 4.91 16.80
N MET A 110 7.78 5.08 16.13
CA MET A 110 9.04 4.39 16.39
C MET A 110 10.23 5.36 16.38
N ASN A 111 11.37 4.93 16.89
CA ASN A 111 12.63 5.66 16.67
C ASN A 111 13.07 5.51 15.20
N GLN A 112 13.18 6.62 14.47
CA GLN A 112 13.59 6.64 13.05
C GLN A 112 14.99 6.08 12.82
N GLU A 113 15.87 6.17 13.82
CA GLU A 113 17.23 5.65 13.78
C GLU A 113 17.36 4.22 14.33
N SER A 114 16.21 3.52 14.53
CA SER A 114 16.25 2.16 15.04
C SER A 114 17.06 1.23 14.11
N PRO A 115 18.05 0.52 14.63
CA PRO A 115 18.81 -0.44 13.83
C PRO A 115 18.00 -1.69 13.45
N ASN A 116 16.81 -1.84 14.03
CA ASN A 116 15.97 -3.03 13.81
C ASN A 116 15.03 -2.88 12.61
N TYR A 117 14.69 -1.62 12.23
CA TYR A 117 13.68 -1.38 11.20
C TYR A 117 14.08 -1.95 9.85
N VAL A 118 15.25 -1.56 9.33
CA VAL A 118 15.71 -2.00 8.00
C VAL A 118 15.87 -3.52 7.92
N PRO A 119 16.51 -4.23 8.87
CA PRO A 119 16.63 -5.67 8.79
C PRO A 119 15.28 -6.40 8.88
N SER A 120 14.35 -5.94 9.72
CA SER A 120 13.04 -6.57 9.84
C SER A 120 12.13 -6.28 8.66
N LEU A 121 12.20 -5.08 8.05
CA LEU A 121 11.51 -4.76 6.81
C LEU A 121 12.05 -5.60 5.64
N ALA A 122 13.38 -5.72 5.53
CA ALA A 122 14.02 -6.56 4.51
C ALA A 122 13.54 -8.01 4.60
N LYS A 123 13.42 -8.56 5.83
CA LYS A 123 12.89 -9.90 6.06
C LYS A 123 11.45 -10.04 5.54
N ALA A 124 10.58 -9.11 5.89
CA ALA A 124 9.17 -9.13 5.45
C ALA A 124 9.06 -9.02 3.92
N LEU A 125 9.91 -8.19 3.28
CA LEU A 125 9.99 -8.08 1.81
C LEU A 125 10.50 -9.37 1.16
N VAL A 126 11.49 -10.05 1.74
CA VAL A 126 11.97 -11.35 1.22
C VAL A 126 10.87 -12.39 1.29
N GLU A 127 10.16 -12.48 2.42
CA GLU A 127 9.02 -13.38 2.58
C GLU A 127 7.91 -13.09 1.55
N LEU A 128 7.56 -11.81 1.36
CA LEU A 128 6.55 -11.37 0.41
C LEU A 128 6.94 -11.70 -1.04
N HIS A 129 8.13 -11.32 -1.45
CA HIS A 129 8.62 -11.49 -2.81
C HIS A 129 8.97 -12.96 -3.14
N SER A 130 9.00 -13.85 -2.14
CA SER A 130 9.17 -15.29 -2.33
C SER A 130 7.87 -16.06 -2.58
N ILE A 131 6.71 -15.40 -2.52
CA ILE A 131 5.42 -16.02 -2.84
C ILE A 131 5.41 -16.49 -4.29
N ASP A 132 5.13 -17.79 -4.48
CA ASP A 132 5.16 -18.41 -5.81
C ASP A 132 4.07 -17.84 -6.72
N GLU A 133 4.43 -17.55 -7.97
CA GLU A 133 3.48 -17.07 -8.98
C GLU A 133 2.27 -18.03 -9.14
N LYS A 134 2.48 -19.33 -8.94
CA LYS A 134 1.41 -20.32 -8.98
C LYS A 134 0.33 -20.03 -7.94
N ASP A 135 0.73 -19.70 -6.72
CA ASP A 135 -0.22 -19.37 -5.64
C ASP A 135 -0.97 -18.08 -5.96
N VAL A 136 -0.32 -17.11 -6.62
CA VAL A 136 -0.95 -15.87 -7.08
C VAL A 136 -1.99 -16.16 -8.16
N VAL A 137 -1.67 -17.01 -9.15
CA VAL A 137 -2.60 -17.46 -10.21
C VAL A 137 -3.81 -18.18 -9.62
N GLU A 138 -3.58 -19.11 -8.68
CA GLU A 138 -4.66 -19.90 -8.05
C GLU A 138 -5.65 -19.01 -7.28
N ASN A 139 -5.20 -17.86 -6.79
CA ASN A 139 -6.05 -16.85 -6.14
C ASN A 139 -6.64 -15.80 -7.11
N GLY A 140 -6.44 -15.94 -8.42
CA GLY A 140 -7.00 -15.05 -9.44
C GLY A 140 -6.47 -13.62 -9.39
N LEU A 141 -5.26 -13.41 -8.85
CA LEU A 141 -4.67 -12.08 -8.69
C LEU A 141 -3.96 -11.62 -9.96
N LYS A 142 -3.81 -10.32 -10.11
CA LYS A 142 -3.16 -9.70 -11.27
C LYS A 142 -1.68 -10.06 -11.34
N ILE A 143 -1.24 -10.41 -12.56
CA ILE A 143 0.17 -10.68 -12.86
C ILE A 143 0.58 -9.80 -14.04
N LEU A 144 1.63 -9.02 -13.84
CA LEU A 144 2.35 -8.33 -14.90
C LEU A 144 3.64 -9.09 -15.16
N LYS A 145 3.84 -9.53 -16.40
CA LYS A 145 5.12 -10.09 -16.82
C LYS A 145 6.15 -8.95 -16.98
N PRO A 146 7.45 -9.25 -16.96
CA PRO A 146 8.50 -8.21 -17.08
C PRO A 146 8.30 -7.26 -18.26
N ASN A 147 7.90 -7.80 -19.40
CA ASN A 147 7.65 -7.03 -20.62
C ASN A 147 6.32 -6.25 -20.62
N GLU A 148 5.47 -6.39 -19.60
CA GLU A 148 4.18 -5.71 -19.46
C GLU A 148 4.23 -4.52 -18.49
N VAL A 149 5.18 -4.53 -17.54
CA VAL A 149 5.29 -3.49 -16.50
C VAL A 149 5.54 -2.11 -17.10
N ARG A 150 6.53 -2.02 -17.99
CA ARG A 150 6.91 -0.76 -18.64
C ARG A 150 5.81 -0.21 -19.57
N PRO A 151 5.17 -1.01 -20.44
CA PRO A 151 4.01 -0.59 -21.23
C PRO A 151 2.85 -0.07 -20.36
N GLU A 152 2.53 -0.74 -19.26
CA GLU A 152 1.46 -0.29 -18.37
C GLU A 152 1.73 1.12 -17.81
N ILE A 153 2.98 1.41 -17.42
CA ILE A 153 3.34 2.74 -16.93
C ILE A 153 3.28 3.78 -18.06
N ALA A 154 3.68 3.39 -19.28
CA ALA A 154 3.60 4.26 -20.44
C ALA A 154 2.12 4.62 -20.78
N ASP A 155 1.23 3.65 -20.67
CA ASP A 155 -0.21 3.86 -20.88
C ASP A 155 -0.80 4.79 -19.80
N ARG A 156 -0.40 4.60 -18.54
CA ARG A 156 -0.78 5.51 -17.43
C ARG A 156 -0.26 6.94 -17.68
N LEU A 157 0.99 7.09 -18.12
CA LEU A 157 1.55 8.39 -18.47
C LEU A 157 0.76 9.07 -19.59
N GLN A 158 0.38 8.33 -20.63
CA GLN A 158 -0.41 8.86 -21.72
C GLN A 158 -1.81 9.27 -21.25
N LEU A 159 -2.47 8.47 -20.41
CA LEU A 159 -3.77 8.76 -19.85
C LEU A 159 -3.73 10.02 -18.96
N VAL A 160 -2.81 10.07 -17.99
CA VAL A 160 -2.67 11.22 -17.09
C VAL A 160 -2.36 12.49 -17.87
N LYS A 161 -1.47 12.41 -18.88
CA LYS A 161 -1.17 13.54 -19.73
C LYS A 161 -2.40 14.05 -20.50
N SER A 162 -3.24 13.15 -21.02
CA SER A 162 -4.45 13.55 -21.76
C SER A 162 -5.53 14.16 -20.89
N GLU A 163 -5.70 13.65 -19.66
CA GLU A 163 -6.79 14.04 -18.77
C GLU A 163 -6.43 15.25 -17.86
N LEU A 164 -5.19 15.28 -17.36
CA LEU A 164 -4.75 16.27 -16.38
C LEU A 164 -3.70 17.23 -16.90
N GLY A 165 -2.92 16.83 -17.89
CA GLY A 165 -1.68 17.49 -18.31
C GLY A 165 -0.49 17.08 -17.46
N ILE A 166 0.72 17.38 -17.93
CA ILE A 166 2.00 17.18 -17.23
C ILE A 166 2.96 18.26 -17.68
N CYS A 167 3.74 18.85 -16.78
CA CYS A 167 4.78 19.80 -17.17
C CYS A 167 5.90 19.14 -17.97
N THR A 168 6.58 19.90 -18.80
CA THR A 168 7.60 19.39 -19.75
C THR A 168 8.74 18.67 -19.04
N GLU A 169 9.16 19.15 -17.86
CA GLU A 169 10.26 18.57 -17.08
C GLU A 169 9.93 17.16 -16.62
N LEU A 170 8.74 16.97 -16.03
CA LEU A 170 8.30 15.64 -15.56
C LEU A 170 8.06 14.69 -16.73
N GLU A 171 7.40 15.15 -17.79
CA GLU A 171 7.20 14.32 -18.98
C GLU A 171 8.53 13.86 -19.57
N THR A 172 9.50 14.78 -19.68
CA THR A 172 10.84 14.46 -20.21
C THR A 172 11.53 13.42 -19.33
N ARG A 173 11.47 13.58 -18.00
CA ARG A 173 12.02 12.61 -17.06
C ARG A 173 11.37 11.24 -17.20
N TYR A 174 10.04 11.18 -17.23
CA TYR A 174 9.31 9.90 -17.30
C TYR A 174 9.57 9.18 -18.62
N ARG A 175 9.64 9.91 -19.75
CA ARG A 175 10.02 9.30 -21.04
C ARG A 175 11.45 8.76 -21.02
N LYS A 176 12.41 9.53 -20.49
CA LYS A 176 13.80 9.09 -20.34
C LYS A 176 13.91 7.85 -19.43
N TRP A 177 13.15 7.79 -18.35
CA TRP A 177 13.04 6.61 -17.49
C TRP A 177 12.50 5.41 -18.26
N LEU A 178 11.36 5.58 -18.92
CA LEU A 178 10.73 4.52 -19.72
C LEU A 178 11.65 4.04 -20.86
N ASP A 179 12.46 4.91 -21.47
CA ASP A 179 13.35 4.57 -22.58
C ASP A 179 14.68 3.91 -22.15
N ASN A 180 14.97 3.85 -20.84
CA ASN A 180 16.20 3.26 -20.33
C ASN A 180 16.05 1.76 -20.06
N ASP A 181 16.41 0.93 -21.05
CA ASP A 181 16.28 -0.53 -20.97
C ASP A 181 17.02 -1.17 -19.79
N LYS A 182 18.08 -0.54 -19.27
CA LYS A 182 18.90 -1.09 -18.18
C LYS A 182 18.18 -1.10 -16.84
N LEU A 183 17.18 -0.25 -16.65
CA LEU A 183 16.46 -0.12 -15.37
C LEU A 183 15.46 -1.26 -15.15
N TRP A 184 14.99 -1.89 -16.21
CA TRP A 184 13.89 -2.86 -16.13
C TRP A 184 14.42 -4.27 -15.88
N PRO A 185 13.93 -4.96 -14.81
CA PRO A 185 14.32 -6.33 -14.53
C PRO A 185 13.72 -7.32 -15.54
N ASP A 186 14.37 -8.46 -15.70
CA ASP A 186 13.87 -9.59 -16.48
C ASP A 186 12.94 -10.53 -15.71
N PHE A 187 12.54 -10.11 -14.50
CA PHE A 187 11.64 -10.83 -13.62
C PHE A 187 10.62 -9.89 -12.95
N THR A 188 9.53 -10.46 -12.50
CA THR A 188 8.54 -9.82 -11.63
C THR A 188 8.22 -10.75 -10.46
N LEU A 189 7.88 -10.19 -9.31
CA LEU A 189 7.54 -10.92 -8.10
C LEU A 189 6.24 -10.38 -7.52
N PHE A 190 5.65 -11.08 -6.56
CA PHE A 190 4.47 -10.60 -5.86
C PHE A 190 4.85 -9.46 -4.93
N ILE A 191 4.24 -8.30 -5.10
CA ILE A 191 4.51 -7.06 -4.37
C ILE A 191 3.29 -6.58 -3.60
N HIS A 192 3.51 -5.74 -2.58
CA HIS A 192 2.46 -5.02 -1.90
C HIS A 192 1.84 -3.93 -2.81
N GLY A 193 2.68 -3.19 -3.50
CA GLY A 193 2.27 -2.18 -4.50
C GLY A 193 1.88 -0.82 -3.92
N ASP A 194 1.90 -0.66 -2.59
CA ASP A 194 1.73 0.63 -1.88
C ASP A 194 2.43 0.60 -0.51
N LEU A 195 3.67 0.09 -0.48
CA LEU A 195 4.40 -0.09 0.77
C LEU A 195 5.16 1.18 1.16
N TYR A 196 4.76 1.78 2.28
CA TYR A 196 5.50 2.87 2.93
C TYR A 196 5.32 2.80 4.46
N ALA A 197 6.06 3.61 5.21
CA ALA A 197 6.10 3.54 6.67
C ALA A 197 4.73 3.70 7.37
N GLY A 198 3.73 4.28 6.71
CA GLY A 198 2.36 4.37 7.22
C GLY A 198 1.57 3.06 7.13
N HIS A 199 1.99 2.13 6.26
CA HIS A 199 1.39 0.80 6.13
C HIS A 199 2.20 -0.29 6.85
N VAL A 200 3.36 0.05 7.41
CA VAL A 200 4.25 -0.87 8.15
C VAL A 200 4.10 -0.63 9.65
N PHE A 201 3.62 -1.62 10.38
CA PHE A 201 3.49 -1.60 11.85
C PHE A 201 4.81 -2.02 12.49
N THR A 202 5.16 -1.38 13.59
CA THR A 202 6.40 -1.64 14.31
C THR A 202 6.19 -1.66 15.82
N SER A 203 6.98 -2.49 16.51
CA SER A 203 7.14 -2.36 17.97
C SER A 203 7.82 -1.04 18.33
N GLU A 204 7.85 -0.71 19.63
CA GLU A 204 8.55 0.49 20.12
C GLU A 204 10.07 0.47 19.79
N GLU A 205 10.66 -0.72 19.72
CA GLU A 205 12.08 -0.91 19.32
C GLU A 205 12.29 -0.80 17.81
N GLY A 206 11.23 -0.60 17.02
CA GLY A 206 11.28 -0.45 15.57
C GLY A 206 11.40 -1.77 14.81
N VAL A 207 11.03 -2.89 15.41
CA VAL A 207 10.92 -4.17 14.70
C VAL A 207 9.60 -4.20 13.93
N VAL A 208 9.63 -4.51 12.64
CA VAL A 208 8.40 -4.66 11.82
C VAL A 208 7.59 -5.83 12.35
N SER A 209 6.35 -5.57 12.71
CA SER A 209 5.41 -6.51 13.31
C SER A 209 4.16 -6.76 12.49
N GLY A 210 3.81 -5.85 11.57
CA GLY A 210 2.63 -5.99 10.74
C GLY A 210 2.67 -5.13 9.47
N ILE A 211 1.86 -5.51 8.48
CA ILE A 211 1.68 -4.77 7.22
C ILE A 211 0.18 -4.73 6.90
N ILE A 212 -0.33 -3.56 6.53
CA ILE A 212 -1.73 -3.30 6.21
C ILE A 212 -1.89 -2.72 4.81
N ASP A 213 -3.13 -2.61 4.34
CA ASP A 213 -3.55 -2.02 3.06
C ASP A 213 -3.06 -2.79 1.82
N TRP A 214 -3.60 -3.98 1.66
CA TRP A 214 -3.21 -4.95 0.63
C TRP A 214 -3.96 -4.83 -0.69
N SER A 215 -4.84 -3.84 -0.85
CA SER A 215 -5.75 -3.72 -1.99
C SER A 215 -5.05 -3.63 -3.35
N THR A 216 -3.79 -3.17 -3.38
CA THR A 216 -2.96 -2.98 -4.57
C THR A 216 -2.02 -4.14 -4.89
N ALA A 217 -1.95 -5.16 -4.03
CA ALA A 217 -0.98 -6.24 -4.20
C ALA A 217 -1.20 -7.04 -5.50
N HIS A 218 -0.10 -7.31 -6.20
CA HIS A 218 -0.07 -8.01 -7.48
C HIS A 218 1.35 -8.44 -7.84
N VAL A 219 1.55 -9.19 -8.93
CA VAL A 219 2.89 -9.47 -9.45
C VAL A 219 3.36 -8.31 -10.32
N SER A 220 4.51 -7.72 -10.00
CA SER A 220 5.13 -6.62 -10.74
C SER A 220 6.62 -6.47 -10.43
N ASP A 221 7.21 -5.33 -10.79
CA ASP A 221 8.57 -4.90 -10.49
C ASP A 221 8.69 -4.51 -9.00
N ILE A 222 9.59 -5.19 -8.28
CA ILE A 222 9.78 -5.01 -6.83
C ILE A 222 10.28 -3.63 -6.43
N SER A 223 10.86 -2.83 -7.32
CA SER A 223 11.27 -1.45 -7.02
C SER A 223 10.11 -0.60 -6.46
N HIS A 224 8.88 -1.01 -6.74
CA HIS A 224 7.67 -0.36 -6.24
C HIS A 224 7.61 -0.43 -4.70
N ASP A 225 7.89 -1.59 -4.10
CA ASP A 225 7.86 -1.75 -2.64
C ASP A 225 9.03 -1.06 -1.93
N PHE A 226 10.08 -0.69 -2.64
CA PHE A 226 11.19 0.12 -2.11
C PHE A 226 10.96 1.62 -2.26
N SER A 227 10.10 2.05 -3.19
CA SER A 227 9.92 3.48 -3.51
C SER A 227 9.30 4.29 -2.38
N GLY A 228 8.37 3.73 -1.61
CA GLY A 228 7.81 4.38 -0.43
C GLY A 228 8.83 4.53 0.70
N HIS A 229 9.79 3.61 0.82
CA HIS A 229 10.86 3.69 1.81
C HIS A 229 11.80 4.87 1.54
N VAL A 230 12.28 5.03 0.31
CA VAL A 230 13.20 6.14 -0.02
C VAL A 230 12.55 7.51 0.16
N ASN A 231 11.26 7.65 -0.11
CA ASN A 231 10.53 8.90 0.09
C ASN A 231 10.46 9.33 1.57
N VAL A 232 10.56 8.37 2.49
CA VAL A 232 10.44 8.61 3.93
C VAL A 232 11.80 8.66 4.63
N PHE A 233 12.71 7.73 4.28
CA PHE A 233 13.99 7.55 4.99
C PHE A 233 15.21 7.97 4.18
N GLY A 234 15.04 8.36 2.91
CA GLY A 234 16.11 8.82 2.04
C GLY A 234 16.97 7.72 1.41
N GLU A 235 17.91 8.16 0.57
CA GLU A 235 18.69 7.27 -0.30
C GLU A 235 19.68 6.37 0.45
N GLU A 236 20.28 6.86 1.54
CA GLU A 236 21.23 6.04 2.32
C GLU A 236 20.53 4.88 3.03
N SER A 237 19.31 5.11 3.54
CA SER A 237 18.48 4.05 4.10
C SER A 237 17.98 3.07 3.03
N LEU A 238 17.68 3.55 1.82
CA LEU A 238 17.35 2.68 0.69
C LEU A 238 18.51 1.73 0.33
N LYS A 239 19.76 2.23 0.27
CA LYS A 239 20.92 1.39 0.01
C LYS A 239 21.10 0.32 1.08
N ALA A 240 20.91 0.70 2.35
CA ALA A 240 20.95 -0.24 3.46
C ALA A 240 19.85 -1.30 3.36
N LEU A 241 18.63 -0.90 2.99
CA LEU A 241 17.50 -1.82 2.81
C LEU A 241 17.74 -2.81 1.66
N ILE A 242 18.21 -2.35 0.50
CA ILE A 242 18.53 -3.21 -0.65
C ILE A 242 19.65 -4.19 -0.27
N THR A 243 20.69 -3.72 0.41
CA THR A 243 21.82 -4.57 0.86
C THR A 243 21.34 -5.66 1.82
N GLU A 244 20.50 -5.30 2.78
CA GLU A 244 20.00 -6.26 3.76
C GLU A 244 18.98 -7.24 3.14
N TYR A 245 18.16 -6.77 2.21
CA TYR A 245 17.24 -7.58 1.43
C TYR A 245 17.98 -8.65 0.61
N GLU A 246 19.02 -8.27 -0.13
CA GLU A 246 19.86 -9.19 -0.89
C GLU A 246 20.57 -10.20 0.02
N LYS A 247 21.16 -9.73 1.12
CA LYS A 247 21.84 -10.57 2.14
C LYS A 247 20.89 -11.62 2.74
N GLN A 248 19.61 -11.32 2.89
CA GLN A 248 18.59 -12.23 3.39
C GLN A 248 18.00 -13.15 2.30
N GLY A 249 18.50 -13.07 1.08
CA GLY A 249 18.13 -13.95 -0.03
C GLY A 249 17.10 -13.36 -1.01
N GLY A 250 16.80 -12.06 -0.88
CA GLY A 250 15.95 -11.36 -1.84
C GLY A 250 16.60 -11.28 -3.23
N LYS A 251 15.79 -11.40 -4.26
CA LYS A 251 16.24 -11.31 -5.65
C LYS A 251 16.42 -9.85 -6.07
N VAL A 252 17.62 -9.48 -6.53
CA VAL A 252 17.96 -8.14 -6.98
C VAL A 252 18.50 -8.16 -8.42
N TRP A 253 18.63 -6.98 -9.03
CA TRP A 253 19.41 -6.75 -10.25
C TRP A 253 20.26 -5.48 -10.11
N ASP A 254 21.24 -5.29 -10.95
CA ASP A 254 22.28 -4.24 -10.82
C ASP A 254 21.72 -2.82 -10.71
N ASN A 255 20.53 -2.55 -11.26
CA ASN A 255 19.95 -1.22 -11.29
C ASN A 255 18.68 -1.08 -10.42
N LEU A 256 18.49 -1.95 -9.41
CA LEU A 256 17.34 -1.85 -8.50
C LEU A 256 17.29 -0.49 -7.79
N TYR A 257 18.44 0.02 -7.37
CA TYR A 257 18.54 1.30 -6.68
C TYR A 257 18.07 2.45 -7.57
N GLU A 258 18.63 2.57 -8.79
CA GLU A 258 18.26 3.62 -9.74
C GLU A 258 16.80 3.50 -10.19
N GLN A 259 16.33 2.29 -10.43
CA GLN A 259 14.92 2.03 -10.76
C GLN A 259 13.99 2.49 -9.64
N THR A 260 14.37 2.23 -8.39
CA THR A 260 13.60 2.68 -7.21
C THR A 260 13.53 4.21 -7.13
N LEU A 261 14.63 4.91 -7.42
CA LEU A 261 14.65 6.38 -7.44
C LEU A 261 13.73 6.96 -8.53
N GLU A 262 13.73 6.37 -9.72
CA GLU A 262 12.83 6.82 -10.79
C GLU A 262 11.35 6.51 -10.45
N ARG A 263 11.08 5.37 -9.82
CA ARG A 263 9.72 5.05 -9.35
C ARG A 263 9.26 6.01 -8.26
N ALA A 264 10.10 6.32 -7.30
CA ALA A 264 9.80 7.31 -6.26
C ALA A 264 9.53 8.69 -6.86
N ALA A 265 10.34 9.11 -7.83
CA ALA A 265 10.13 10.36 -8.56
C ALA A 265 8.86 10.37 -9.44
N ALA A 266 8.31 9.20 -9.77
CA ALA A 266 7.06 9.06 -10.50
C ALA A 266 5.81 9.06 -9.58
N ALA A 267 5.94 9.34 -8.28
CA ALA A 267 4.80 9.47 -7.37
C ALA A 267 3.71 10.46 -7.87
N PRO A 268 4.05 11.63 -8.47
CA PRO A 268 3.04 12.51 -9.07
C PRO A 268 2.25 11.86 -10.20
N LEU A 269 2.89 10.98 -11.00
CA LEU A 269 2.21 10.23 -12.05
C LEU A 269 1.24 9.20 -11.48
N ALA A 270 1.65 8.47 -10.43
CA ALA A 270 0.80 7.51 -9.74
C ALA A 270 -0.42 8.19 -9.10
N TYR A 271 -0.21 9.34 -8.46
CA TYR A 271 -1.29 10.14 -7.89
C TYR A 271 -2.21 10.72 -8.97
N GLY A 272 -1.64 11.15 -10.11
CA GLY A 272 -2.42 11.58 -11.27
C GLY A 272 -3.32 10.49 -11.83
N PHE A 273 -2.80 9.27 -11.96
CA PHE A 273 -3.58 8.12 -12.39
C PHE A 273 -4.74 7.82 -11.41
N PHE A 274 -4.46 7.79 -10.11
CA PHE A 274 -5.47 7.66 -9.08
C PHE A 274 -6.55 8.74 -9.15
N ALA A 275 -6.18 10.01 -9.35
CA ALA A 275 -7.12 11.11 -9.48
C ALA A 275 -8.03 10.97 -10.71
N VAL A 276 -7.49 10.45 -11.82
CA VAL A 276 -8.28 10.14 -13.03
C VAL A 276 -9.26 8.99 -12.77
N GLU A 277 -8.84 7.93 -12.06
CA GLU A 277 -9.73 6.81 -11.76
C GLU A 277 -10.86 7.19 -10.79
N THR A 278 -10.55 7.97 -9.77
CA THR A 278 -11.54 8.34 -8.75
C THR A 278 -12.46 9.48 -9.16
N GLN A 279 -12.07 10.31 -10.14
CA GLN A 279 -12.81 11.51 -10.60
C GLN A 279 -13.14 12.49 -9.46
N ASP A 280 -12.38 12.44 -8.35
CA ASP A 280 -12.56 13.37 -7.23
C ASP A 280 -11.87 14.69 -7.53
N GLU A 281 -12.62 15.80 -7.45
CA GLU A 281 -12.11 17.14 -7.78
C GLU A 281 -10.94 17.58 -6.88
N THR A 282 -10.89 17.13 -5.62
CA THR A 282 -9.81 17.46 -4.69
C THR A 282 -8.53 16.74 -5.10
N HIS A 283 -8.64 15.46 -5.45
CA HIS A 283 -7.51 14.69 -5.97
C HIS A 283 -7.05 15.20 -7.33
N ILE A 284 -7.96 15.56 -8.23
CA ILE A 284 -7.62 16.17 -9.53
C ILE A 284 -6.82 17.45 -9.34
N ARG A 285 -7.24 18.36 -8.46
CA ARG A 285 -6.48 19.60 -8.17
C ARG A 285 -5.11 19.33 -7.57
N GLY A 286 -5.06 18.43 -6.57
CA GLY A 286 -3.79 18.02 -5.95
C GLY A 286 -2.82 17.39 -6.95
N ALA A 287 -3.32 16.50 -7.80
CA ALA A 287 -2.53 15.85 -8.84
C ALA A 287 -2.00 16.85 -9.88
N LYS A 288 -2.84 17.77 -10.38
CA LYS A 288 -2.40 18.84 -11.29
C LYS A 288 -1.28 19.68 -10.69
N SER A 289 -1.40 20.05 -9.41
CA SER A 289 -0.33 20.78 -8.71
C SER A 289 0.98 20.00 -8.67
N GLN A 290 0.94 18.69 -8.35
CA GLN A 290 2.15 17.87 -8.32
C GLN A 290 2.71 17.58 -9.72
N LEU A 291 1.87 17.53 -10.76
CA LEU A 291 2.26 17.37 -12.15
C LEU A 291 2.78 18.69 -12.78
N GLY A 292 2.83 19.79 -12.02
CA GLY A 292 3.31 21.08 -12.49
C GLY A 292 2.39 21.73 -13.52
N VAL A 293 1.10 21.39 -13.50
CA VAL A 293 0.09 21.99 -14.37
C VAL A 293 -0.57 23.13 -13.59
N GLU A 294 -0.47 24.36 -14.13
CA GLU A 294 -1.17 25.51 -13.57
C GLU A 294 -2.70 25.28 -13.62
N SER A 295 -3.36 25.59 -12.53
CA SER A 295 -4.82 25.49 -12.37
C SER A 295 -5.54 26.66 -13.01
#